data_d879da24fe71b31b60e9033a67ded89e
#
_entry.id   d879da24fe71b31b60e9033a67ded89e
#
_cell.length_a   1.000
_cell.length_b   1.000
_cell.length_c   1.000
_cell.angle_alpha   90.00
_cell.angle_beta   90.00
_cell.angle_gamma   90.00
#
_symmetry.space_group_name_H-M   'P 1'
#
loop_
_entity.id
_entity.type
_entity.pdbx_description
1 polymer ?
#
loop_
_entity_poly.entity_id
_entity_poly.type
_entity_poly.pdbx_seq_one_letter_code
_entity_poly.pdbx_strand_id
1 'polypeptide(L)'
;RSVWDENRWAHDAQGEALHLIHNTGGIRLIGLDSTVNYKDYGSATDHLEWLDNQFSDADSPPSLLFLHHHVFASGIPTLDETMCRGLTEMEDLIRRSPTRLLAISTGHVHRPIAGTFADIPAYICGSVCPANPVWFGTVNAPPANDPPALMIHRYVSNSLTSHHVCV
;
A
#
# COMPACT_ATOMS: atom_id res chain seq x y z
N ARG A 1 -5.49 11.70 16.13
CA ARG A 1 -4.61 12.87 15.88
C ARG A 1 -3.88 13.36 17.15
N SER A 2 -4.45 13.23 18.35
CA SER A 2 -3.80 13.70 19.60
C SER A 2 -2.55 12.91 20.05
N VAL A 3 -2.27 11.78 19.45
CA VAL A 3 -1.13 10.91 19.77
C VAL A 3 0.07 11.14 18.84
N TRP A 4 -0.14 11.83 17.73
CA TRP A 4 0.87 12.05 16.69
C TRP A 4 1.20 13.52 16.57
N ASP A 5 2.46 13.83 16.39
CA ASP A 5 2.92 15.17 16.04
C ASP A 5 2.36 15.56 14.67
N GLU A 6 1.57 16.63 14.59
CA GLU A 6 0.93 17.11 13.36
C GLU A 6 1.97 17.39 12.25
N ASN A 7 3.19 17.72 12.59
CA ASN A 7 4.27 17.95 11.63
C ASN A 7 4.77 16.68 10.92
N ARG A 8 4.34 15.50 11.33
CA ARG A 8 4.68 14.23 10.67
C ARG A 8 3.78 13.88 9.50
N TRP A 9 2.66 14.58 9.35
CA TRP A 9 1.68 14.30 8.32
C TRP A 9 1.83 15.29 7.16
N ALA A 10 2.08 14.78 5.95
CA ALA A 10 1.88 15.54 4.74
C ALA A 10 0.40 15.43 4.34
N HIS A 11 -0.19 16.54 3.97
CA HIS A 11 -1.58 16.62 3.54
C HIS A 11 -1.62 16.86 2.03
N ASP A 12 -2.71 16.43 1.39
CA ASP A 12 -2.99 16.81 0.00
C ASP A 12 -3.33 18.32 -0.10
N ALA A 13 -3.55 18.79 -1.32
CA ALA A 13 -3.84 20.20 -1.55
C ALA A 13 -5.12 20.69 -0.82
N GLN A 14 -6.06 19.78 -0.54
CA GLN A 14 -7.29 20.06 0.19
C GLN A 14 -7.12 19.95 1.70
N GLY A 15 -6.00 19.38 2.15
CA GLY A 15 -5.69 19.20 3.57
C GLY A 15 -6.57 18.18 4.29
N GLU A 16 -7.30 17.35 3.56
CA GLU A 16 -8.20 16.34 4.10
C GLU A 16 -7.53 14.97 4.25
N ALA A 17 -6.68 14.58 3.31
CA ALA A 17 -5.99 13.31 3.33
C ALA A 17 -4.79 13.29 4.29
N LEU A 18 -4.51 12.10 4.86
CA LEU A 18 -3.42 11.88 5.80
C LEU A 18 -2.24 11.17 5.09
N HIS A 19 -1.64 11.86 4.12
CA HIS A 19 -0.43 11.36 3.48
C HIS A 19 0.79 11.45 4.41
N LEU A 20 1.77 10.59 4.21
CA LEU A 20 2.99 10.53 5.01
C LEU A 20 4.23 10.48 4.11
N ILE A 21 5.21 11.30 4.43
CA ILE A 21 6.58 11.18 3.90
C ILE A 21 7.54 11.06 5.07
N HIS A 22 8.39 10.04 5.03
CA HIS A 22 9.43 9.84 6.03
C HIS A 22 10.73 9.34 5.39
N ASN A 23 11.83 10.08 5.58
CA ASN A 23 13.15 9.70 5.11
C ASN A 23 13.94 9.07 6.25
N THR A 24 14.44 7.86 6.05
CA THR A 24 15.22 7.15 7.05
C THR A 24 16.16 6.12 6.40
N GLY A 25 17.39 5.98 6.94
CA GLY A 25 18.31 4.91 6.51
C GLY A 25 18.62 4.86 5.01
N GLY A 26 18.56 5.99 4.30
CA GLY A 26 18.81 6.07 2.85
C GLY A 26 17.63 5.59 1.99
N ILE A 27 16.44 5.47 2.56
CA ILE A 27 15.19 5.12 1.91
C ILE A 27 14.10 6.14 2.25
N ARG A 28 13.16 6.33 1.35
CA ARG A 28 11.98 7.18 1.55
C ARG A 28 10.74 6.32 1.70
N LEU A 29 9.98 6.54 2.76
CA LEU A 29 8.68 5.92 2.99
C LEU A 29 7.60 6.91 2.57
N ILE A 30 6.71 6.49 1.71
CA ILE A 30 5.59 7.27 1.18
C ILE A 30 4.31 6.56 1.62
N GLY A 31 3.51 7.20 2.45
CA GLY A 31 2.18 6.73 2.84
C GLY A 31 1.11 7.49 2.05
N LEU A 32 0.36 6.78 1.22
CA LEU A 32 -0.79 7.31 0.51
C LEU A 32 -2.06 6.99 1.29
N ASP A 33 -2.80 8.00 1.69
CA ASP A 33 -4.16 7.81 2.21
C ASP A 33 -5.08 7.43 1.04
N SER A 34 -5.52 6.20 1.04
CA SER A 34 -6.43 5.66 0.01
C SER A 34 -7.86 5.55 0.51
N THR A 35 -8.18 6.11 1.69
CA THR A 35 -9.52 6.00 2.27
C THR A 35 -10.51 6.88 1.53
N VAL A 36 -11.74 6.36 1.35
CA VAL A 36 -12.87 7.10 0.80
C VAL A 36 -13.97 7.11 1.85
N ASN A 37 -14.44 8.29 2.24
CA ASN A 37 -15.44 8.43 3.28
C ASN A 37 -16.67 7.56 3.00
N TYR A 38 -17.06 6.75 4.00
CA TYR A 38 -18.23 5.86 3.96
C TYR A 38 -18.17 4.78 2.85
N LYS A 39 -16.99 4.42 2.37
CA LYS A 39 -16.78 3.33 1.40
C LYS A 39 -15.84 2.29 1.97
N ASP A 40 -16.00 1.07 1.47
CA ASP A 40 -15.16 -0.10 1.76
C ASP A 40 -14.02 -0.28 0.76
N TYR A 41 -14.05 0.44 -0.37
CA TYR A 41 -12.98 0.49 -1.36
C TYR A 41 -12.10 1.73 -1.17
N GLY A 42 -10.87 1.64 -1.62
CA GLY A 42 -9.94 2.75 -1.65
C GLY A 42 -9.95 3.51 -2.98
N SER A 43 -9.29 4.68 -2.98
CA SER A 43 -9.04 5.44 -4.21
C SER A 43 -7.71 6.17 -4.15
N ALA A 44 -6.98 6.16 -5.26
CA ALA A 44 -5.84 7.02 -5.51
C ALA A 44 -6.21 8.22 -6.39
N THR A 45 -7.42 8.25 -6.97
CA THR A 45 -7.81 9.19 -8.02
C THR A 45 -7.60 10.65 -7.61
N ASP A 46 -8.07 11.04 -6.44
CA ASP A 46 -8.01 12.43 -5.96
C ASP A 46 -6.60 12.80 -5.43
N HIS A 47 -5.68 11.85 -5.39
CA HIS A 47 -4.34 12.00 -4.82
C HIS A 47 -3.21 11.80 -5.84
N LEU A 48 -3.54 11.62 -7.12
CA LEU A 48 -2.56 11.36 -8.18
C LEU A 48 -1.59 12.54 -8.38
N GLU A 49 -2.08 13.78 -8.30
CA GLU A 49 -1.23 14.97 -8.40
C GLU A 49 -0.23 15.03 -7.24
N TRP A 50 -0.70 14.75 -6.02
CA TRP A 50 0.19 14.69 -4.86
C TRP A 50 1.24 13.60 -5.04
N LEU A 51 0.83 12.39 -5.50
CA LEU A 51 1.73 11.26 -5.72
C LEU A 51 2.74 11.55 -6.84
N ASP A 52 2.33 12.19 -7.92
CA ASP A 52 3.19 12.61 -9.04
C ASP A 52 4.28 13.56 -8.55
N ASN A 53 3.92 14.53 -7.71
CA ASN A 53 4.87 15.45 -7.08
C ASN A 53 5.90 14.70 -6.21
N GLN A 54 5.50 13.60 -5.54
CA GLN A 54 6.42 12.79 -4.75
C GLN A 54 7.38 11.97 -5.62
N PHE A 55 7.00 11.65 -6.85
CA PHE A 55 7.77 10.80 -7.77
C PHE A 55 8.52 11.60 -8.86
N SER A 56 8.42 12.91 -8.87
CA SER A 56 9.01 13.77 -9.91
C SER A 56 10.53 14.00 -9.75
N ASP A 57 11.09 13.73 -8.57
CA ASP A 57 12.51 14.01 -8.26
C ASP A 57 13.36 12.74 -8.47
N ALA A 58 14.22 12.80 -9.50
CA ALA A 58 15.18 11.73 -9.83
C ALA A 58 16.27 11.53 -8.77
N ASP A 59 16.57 12.55 -7.98
CA ASP A 59 17.58 12.51 -6.93
C ASP A 59 17.01 12.04 -5.58
N SER A 60 15.70 11.77 -5.53
CA SER A 60 15.06 11.21 -4.34
C SER A 60 15.66 9.85 -3.97
N PRO A 61 15.78 9.55 -2.67
CA PRO A 61 16.16 8.21 -2.22
C PRO A 61 15.20 7.15 -2.77
N PRO A 62 15.67 5.89 -2.93
CA PRO A 62 14.78 4.78 -3.25
C PRO A 62 13.60 4.74 -2.31
N SER A 63 12.40 4.48 -2.85
CA SER A 63 11.15 4.68 -2.11
C SER A 63 10.39 3.37 -1.90
N LEU A 64 9.64 3.29 -0.80
CA LEU A 64 8.58 2.32 -0.56
C LEU A 64 7.25 3.06 -0.49
N LEU A 65 6.26 2.58 -1.23
CA LEU A 65 4.90 3.11 -1.19
C LEU A 65 4.02 2.23 -0.30
N PHE A 66 3.33 2.85 0.63
CA PHE A 66 2.36 2.21 1.52
C PHE A 66 0.99 2.82 1.30
N LEU A 67 -0.03 1.99 1.22
CA LEU A 67 -1.43 2.37 1.27
C LEU A 67 -2.27 1.23 1.84
N HIS A 68 -3.48 1.53 2.31
CA HIS A 68 -4.30 0.50 2.94
C HIS A 68 -4.89 -0.48 1.92
N HIS A 69 -5.55 0.03 0.88
CA HIS A 69 -6.25 -0.82 -0.09
C HIS A 69 -5.29 -1.39 -1.13
N HIS A 70 -5.49 -2.65 -1.48
CA HIS A 70 -4.61 -3.36 -2.41
C HIS A 70 -4.73 -2.85 -3.85
N VAL A 71 -3.63 -2.95 -4.59
CA VAL A 71 -3.47 -2.38 -5.94
C VAL A 71 -3.42 -3.43 -7.04
N PHE A 72 -3.51 -4.70 -6.69
CA PHE A 72 -3.60 -5.81 -7.64
C PHE A 72 -4.61 -6.83 -7.13
N ALA A 73 -5.21 -7.60 -8.04
CA ALA A 73 -6.22 -8.58 -7.67
C ALA A 73 -5.65 -9.66 -6.74
N SER A 74 -6.28 -9.84 -5.60
CA SER A 74 -5.94 -10.90 -4.63
C SER A 74 -6.37 -12.29 -5.12
N GLY A 75 -7.30 -12.34 -6.06
CA GLY A 75 -7.99 -13.55 -6.51
C GLY A 75 -9.14 -13.96 -5.62
N ILE A 76 -9.42 -13.23 -4.54
CA ILE A 76 -10.57 -13.45 -3.65
C ILE A 76 -11.67 -12.49 -4.09
N PRO A 77 -12.71 -12.95 -4.83
CA PRO A 77 -13.61 -12.05 -5.55
C PRO A 77 -14.29 -11.00 -4.69
N THR A 78 -14.74 -11.37 -3.50
CA THR A 78 -15.43 -10.46 -2.58
C THR A 78 -14.52 -9.38 -1.99
N LEU A 79 -13.20 -9.62 -1.92
CA LEU A 79 -12.22 -8.65 -1.45
C LEU A 79 -11.72 -7.78 -2.61
N ASP A 80 -11.68 -8.32 -3.82
CA ASP A 80 -11.26 -7.57 -5.00
C ASP A 80 -12.27 -6.48 -5.39
N GLU A 81 -13.54 -6.59 -4.95
CA GLU A 81 -14.54 -5.53 -5.09
C GLU A 81 -14.16 -4.24 -4.31
N THR A 82 -13.33 -4.39 -3.29
CA THR A 82 -12.87 -3.31 -2.39
C THR A 82 -11.45 -2.82 -2.67
N MET A 83 -10.88 -3.18 -3.82
CA MET A 83 -9.57 -2.69 -4.27
C MET A 83 -9.48 -1.16 -4.31
N CYS A 84 -8.27 -0.65 -4.35
CA CYS A 84 -8.02 0.74 -4.68
C CYS A 84 -8.52 1.06 -6.09
N ARG A 85 -9.09 2.24 -6.30
CA ARG A 85 -9.52 2.78 -7.60
C ARG A 85 -8.49 3.79 -8.13
N GLY A 86 -8.57 4.13 -9.43
CA GLY A 86 -7.60 5.01 -10.09
C GLY A 86 -6.28 4.30 -10.37
N LEU A 87 -6.32 2.97 -10.53
CA LEU A 87 -5.12 2.16 -10.69
C LEU A 87 -4.46 2.32 -12.05
N THR A 88 -5.22 2.55 -13.12
CA THR A 88 -4.66 2.76 -14.47
C THR A 88 -3.80 4.03 -14.49
N GLU A 89 -4.31 5.11 -13.97
CA GLU A 89 -3.61 6.39 -13.92
C GLU A 89 -2.41 6.32 -12.96
N MET A 90 -2.56 5.61 -11.84
CA MET A 90 -1.48 5.38 -10.89
C MET A 90 -0.36 4.52 -11.49
N GLU A 91 -0.70 3.49 -12.27
CA GLU A 91 0.26 2.65 -13.00
C GLU A 91 1.06 3.47 -14.01
N ASP A 92 0.38 4.29 -14.82
CA ASP A 92 1.01 5.18 -15.79
C ASP A 92 1.95 6.18 -15.11
N LEU A 93 1.53 6.72 -13.96
CA LEU A 93 2.33 7.61 -13.15
C LEU A 93 3.62 6.92 -12.67
N ILE A 94 3.51 5.72 -12.08
CA ILE A 94 4.66 4.97 -11.58
C ILE A 94 5.62 4.62 -12.72
N ARG A 95 5.11 4.17 -13.88
CA ARG A 95 5.95 3.77 -15.02
C ARG A 95 6.74 4.92 -15.62
N ARG A 96 6.22 6.15 -15.62
CA ARG A 96 6.92 7.34 -16.11
C ARG A 96 7.81 8.02 -15.08
N SER A 97 7.68 7.63 -13.81
CA SER A 97 8.40 8.26 -12.70
C SER A 97 9.91 8.04 -12.80
N PRO A 98 10.74 9.07 -12.58
CA PRO A 98 12.17 8.92 -12.42
C PRO A 98 12.57 8.36 -11.06
N THR A 99 11.69 8.42 -10.05
CA THR A 99 11.97 7.93 -8.70
C THR A 99 12.04 6.40 -8.69
N ARG A 100 13.08 5.86 -8.05
CA ARG A 100 13.23 4.42 -7.88
C ARG A 100 12.28 3.88 -6.82
N LEU A 101 11.11 3.39 -7.24
CA LEU A 101 10.19 2.68 -6.35
C LEU A 101 10.64 1.22 -6.19
N LEU A 102 10.87 0.77 -4.96
CA LEU A 102 11.38 -0.57 -4.65
C LEU A 102 10.27 -1.59 -4.45
N ALA A 103 9.19 -1.18 -3.82
CA ALA A 103 8.04 -2.02 -3.58
C ALA A 103 6.82 -1.18 -3.19
N ILE A 104 5.64 -1.80 -3.32
CA ILE A 104 4.36 -1.30 -2.83
C ILE A 104 3.87 -2.26 -1.75
N SER A 105 3.46 -1.75 -0.60
CA SER A 105 2.95 -2.54 0.51
C SER A 105 1.54 -2.09 0.88
N THR A 106 0.62 -3.03 0.92
CA THR A 106 -0.80 -2.80 1.19
C THR A 106 -1.31 -3.72 2.28
N GLY A 107 -2.53 -3.51 2.74
CA GLY A 107 -3.21 -4.33 3.72
C GLY A 107 -4.59 -4.77 3.23
N HIS A 108 -5.63 -4.49 4.01
CA HIS A 108 -7.06 -4.64 3.73
C HIS A 108 -7.56 -6.09 3.61
N VAL A 109 -6.88 -6.93 2.86
CA VAL A 109 -7.30 -8.32 2.57
C VAL A 109 -7.11 -9.25 3.77
N HIS A 110 -6.30 -8.86 4.74
CA HIS A 110 -5.93 -9.68 5.91
C HIS A 110 -5.31 -11.03 5.54
N ARG A 111 -4.61 -11.07 4.39
CA ARG A 111 -3.86 -12.25 3.88
C ARG A 111 -2.52 -11.81 3.32
N PRO A 112 -1.44 -12.57 3.56
CA PRO A 112 -0.18 -12.31 2.90
C PRO A 112 -0.24 -12.78 1.44
N ILE A 113 -0.13 -11.84 0.50
CA ILE A 113 -0.14 -12.12 -0.93
C ILE A 113 0.99 -11.33 -1.58
N ALA A 114 1.73 -11.96 -2.47
CA ALA A 114 2.74 -11.31 -3.29
C ALA A 114 2.30 -11.25 -4.75
N GLY A 115 2.49 -10.10 -5.36
CA GLY A 115 2.16 -9.83 -6.75
C GLY A 115 3.06 -8.73 -7.33
N THR A 116 2.61 -8.13 -8.41
CA THR A 116 3.27 -6.98 -9.05
C THR A 116 2.22 -5.94 -9.43
N PHE A 117 2.63 -4.68 -9.40
CA PHE A 117 1.86 -3.56 -9.93
C PHE A 117 2.82 -2.58 -10.60
N ALA A 118 2.54 -2.17 -11.85
CA ALA A 118 3.44 -1.32 -12.66
C ALA A 118 4.87 -1.89 -12.75
N ASP A 119 5.03 -3.21 -12.86
CA ASP A 119 6.30 -3.95 -12.84
C ASP A 119 7.09 -3.86 -11.52
N ILE A 120 6.50 -3.28 -10.48
CA ILE A 120 7.06 -3.16 -9.14
C ILE A 120 6.56 -4.31 -8.26
N PRO A 121 7.42 -4.95 -7.44
CA PRO A 121 6.95 -5.90 -6.42
C PRO A 121 5.89 -5.27 -5.53
N ALA A 122 4.75 -5.93 -5.41
CA ALA A 122 3.63 -5.46 -4.60
C ALA A 122 3.20 -6.54 -3.62
N TYR A 123 2.91 -6.14 -2.40
CA TYR A 123 2.57 -7.04 -1.31
C TYR A 123 1.27 -6.61 -0.65
N ILE A 124 0.44 -7.60 -0.33
CA ILE A 124 -0.64 -7.45 0.62
C ILE A 124 -0.17 -8.08 1.93
N CYS A 125 -0.18 -7.31 3.00
CA CYS A 125 0.27 -7.76 4.31
C CYS A 125 -0.80 -8.64 4.98
N GLY A 126 -0.36 -9.58 5.80
CA GLY A 126 -1.24 -10.20 6.79
C GLY A 126 -1.74 -9.19 7.81
N SER A 127 -2.59 -9.59 8.71
CA SER A 127 -3.20 -8.72 9.71
C SER A 127 -3.07 -9.26 11.12
N VAL A 128 -3.09 -8.37 12.10
CA VAL A 128 -3.30 -8.70 13.51
C VAL A 128 -4.78 -8.90 13.85
N CYS A 129 -5.69 -8.52 12.93
CA CYS A 129 -7.09 -8.90 12.96
C CYS A 129 -7.29 -10.31 12.40
N PRO A 130 -8.46 -10.96 12.61
CA PRO A 130 -8.75 -12.26 12.03
C PRO A 130 -8.50 -12.29 10.52
N ALA A 131 -7.85 -13.36 10.05
CA ALA A 131 -7.57 -13.55 8.64
C ALA A 131 -8.85 -13.84 7.85
N ASN A 132 -8.92 -13.37 6.61
CA ASN A 132 -9.92 -13.83 5.67
C ASN A 132 -9.50 -15.19 5.07
N PRO A 133 -10.44 -16.08 4.73
CA PRO A 133 -10.10 -17.34 4.09
C PRO A 133 -9.52 -17.14 2.69
N VAL A 134 -8.61 -17.99 2.27
CA VAL A 134 -8.24 -18.14 0.85
C VAL A 134 -9.40 -18.86 0.16
N TRP A 135 -10.28 -18.09 -0.43
CA TRP A 135 -11.49 -18.60 -1.05
C TRP A 135 -11.77 -17.90 -2.38
N PHE A 136 -11.69 -18.65 -3.45
CA PHE A 136 -11.88 -18.14 -4.81
C PHE A 136 -13.33 -18.23 -5.32
N GLY A 137 -14.26 -18.64 -4.44
CA GLY A 137 -15.69 -18.59 -4.68
C GLY A 137 -16.34 -17.32 -4.12
N THR A 138 -17.64 -17.15 -4.38
CA THR A 138 -18.40 -15.96 -3.93
C THR A 138 -19.35 -16.26 -2.76
N VAL A 139 -19.58 -17.55 -2.44
CA VAL A 139 -20.50 -17.97 -1.37
C VAL A 139 -19.88 -19.09 -0.55
N ASN A 140 -20.33 -19.25 0.69
CA ASN A 140 -19.91 -20.34 1.58
C ASN A 140 -18.39 -20.38 1.84
N ALA A 141 -17.77 -19.21 2.06
CA ALA A 141 -16.37 -19.14 2.45
C ALA A 141 -16.12 -19.96 3.73
N PRO A 142 -15.07 -20.80 3.77
CA PRO A 142 -14.74 -21.57 4.97
C PRO A 142 -14.23 -20.64 6.07
N PRO A 143 -14.27 -21.04 7.35
CA PRO A 143 -13.60 -20.30 8.40
C PRO A 143 -12.07 -20.29 8.18
N ALA A 144 -11.40 -19.21 8.63
CA ALA A 144 -9.95 -19.10 8.65
C ALA A 144 -9.46 -18.94 10.10
N ASN A 145 -8.40 -19.67 10.44
CA ASN A 145 -7.77 -19.65 11.75
C ASN A 145 -6.26 -19.39 11.63
N ASP A 146 -5.87 -18.58 10.66
CA ASP A 146 -4.46 -18.23 10.48
C ASP A 146 -3.99 -17.32 11.64
N PRO A 147 -2.73 -17.46 12.08
CA PRO A 147 -2.20 -16.61 13.13
C PRO A 147 -2.13 -15.14 12.69
N PRO A 148 -2.14 -14.20 13.64
CA PRO A 148 -1.84 -12.81 13.34
C PRO A 148 -0.50 -12.67 12.63
N ALA A 149 -0.40 -11.70 11.73
CA ALA A 149 0.81 -11.55 10.92
C ALA A 149 1.10 -10.09 10.58
N LEU A 150 2.37 -9.83 10.33
CA LEU A 150 2.89 -8.55 9.86
C LEU A 150 3.92 -8.78 8.76
N MET A 151 4.34 -7.70 8.10
CA MET A 151 5.41 -7.73 7.11
C MET A 151 6.55 -6.81 7.55
N ILE A 152 7.78 -7.32 7.47
CA ILE A 152 9.00 -6.56 7.72
C ILE A 152 9.70 -6.32 6.40
N HIS A 153 9.85 -5.06 6.02
CA HIS A 153 10.67 -4.63 4.90
C HIS A 153 12.06 -4.24 5.43
N ARG A 154 13.09 -4.95 4.98
CA ARG A 154 14.47 -4.73 5.39
C ARG A 154 15.28 -4.19 4.21
N TYR A 155 15.77 -2.95 4.33
CA TYR A 155 16.61 -2.32 3.32
C TYR A 155 18.06 -2.21 3.81
N VAL A 156 18.97 -2.89 3.14
CA VAL A 156 20.39 -2.90 3.48
C VAL A 156 21.22 -3.04 2.21
N SER A 157 22.31 -2.31 2.12
CA SER A 157 23.25 -2.38 0.99
C SER A 157 22.54 -2.25 -0.37
N ASN A 158 21.62 -1.31 -0.48
CA ASN A 158 20.84 -1.01 -1.68
C ASN A 158 19.91 -2.17 -2.15
N SER A 159 19.62 -3.10 -1.24
CA SER A 159 18.74 -4.26 -1.47
C SER A 159 17.58 -4.26 -0.49
N LEU A 160 16.37 -4.51 -1.00
CA LEU A 160 15.15 -4.69 -0.22
C LEU A 160 14.80 -6.17 -0.11
N THR A 161 14.53 -6.61 1.12
CA THR A 161 13.88 -7.90 1.37
C THR A 161 12.61 -7.69 2.18
N SER A 162 11.57 -8.45 1.86
CA SER A 162 10.27 -8.37 2.53
C SER A 162 9.94 -9.73 3.16
N HIS A 163 9.71 -9.74 4.47
CA HIS A 163 9.48 -10.94 5.24
C HIS A 163 8.07 -10.94 5.80
N HIS A 164 7.30 -11.98 5.49
CA HIS A 164 6.05 -12.26 6.19
C HIS A 164 6.38 -12.93 7.53
N VAL A 165 5.81 -12.43 8.62
CA VAL A 165 6.07 -12.88 9.98
C VAL A 165 4.74 -13.15 10.67
N CYS A 166 4.50 -14.38 11.11
CA CYS A 166 3.42 -14.72 12.01
C CYS A 166 3.80 -14.37 13.46
N VAL A 167 2.86 -13.88 14.24
CA VAL A 167 3.04 -13.47 15.64
C VAL A 167 2.04 -14.18 16.57
#